data_e05e94fbcf978de57027f75c8e05d521
#
_entry.id   e05e94fbcf978de57027f75c8e05d521
#
_cell.length_a   1.000
_cell.length_b   1.000
_cell.length_c   1.000
_cell.angle_alpha   90.00
_cell.angle_beta   90.00
_cell.angle_gamma   90.00
#
_symmetry.space_group_name_H-M   'P 1'
#
loop_
_entity.id
_entity.type
_entity.pdbx_description
1 polymer ?
#
loop_
_entity_poly.entity_id
_entity_poly.type
_entity_poly.pdbx_seq_one_letter_code
_entity_poly.pdbx_strand_id
1 'polypeptide(L)'
;NTSTTTTTYYRVRKTWADAKSQKGAYTSLTNAKKNCPLGYSVFDEQGKAVYSPKININTLTAKQLNGMTEEEKIKAVAPIYQQCQKDTGMLASAGLAQFCLESGYGTTDLAQNANNMHGMKCSLSGNSWANSTWDGKSKYTKKTQEQDINGNAYYITADFRKYLCIKDSVYDRAAYFIGAMNGSSLRYPGIAKITDAVK
;
A
#
# COMPACT_ATOMS: atom_id res chain seq x y z
N ASN A 1 -54.85 15.60 -2.97
CA ASN A 1 -53.82 14.54 -3.03
C ASN A 1 -52.43 15.17 -2.96
N THR A 2 -51.88 15.31 -1.76
CA THR A 2 -50.47 15.68 -1.55
C THR A 2 -49.61 14.44 -1.83
N SER A 3 -49.04 14.36 -3.04
CA SER A 3 -48.04 13.35 -3.35
C SER A 3 -46.78 13.67 -2.55
N THR A 4 -46.53 12.96 -1.45
CA THR A 4 -45.25 12.99 -0.70
C THR A 4 -44.22 12.29 -1.55
N THR A 5 -43.43 13.04 -2.28
CA THR A 5 -42.21 12.52 -2.91
C THR A 5 -41.20 12.12 -1.83
N THR A 6 -41.14 10.83 -1.54
CA THR A 6 -40.13 10.29 -0.60
C THR A 6 -38.77 10.37 -1.28
N THR A 7 -37.87 11.22 -0.76
CA THR A 7 -36.50 11.33 -1.30
C THR A 7 -35.69 10.11 -0.89
N THR A 8 -35.31 9.30 -1.85
CA THR A 8 -34.45 8.12 -1.62
C THR A 8 -32.99 8.52 -1.36
N TYR A 9 -32.37 7.95 -0.33
CA TYR A 9 -30.98 8.22 0.01
C TYR A 9 -30.11 6.96 -0.09
N TYR A 10 -28.93 7.11 -0.70
CA TYR A 10 -27.85 6.15 -0.71
C TYR A 10 -26.83 6.52 0.36
N ARG A 11 -26.60 5.62 1.33
CA ARG A 11 -25.71 5.88 2.46
C ARG A 11 -24.37 5.16 2.29
N VAL A 12 -23.27 5.86 2.50
CA VAL A 12 -21.92 5.31 2.45
C VAL A 12 -21.48 4.98 3.86
N ARG A 13 -21.34 3.67 4.17
CA ARG A 13 -20.97 3.16 5.51
C ARG A 13 -20.04 1.95 5.39
N LYS A 14 -19.37 1.56 6.48
CA LYS A 14 -18.65 0.28 6.56
C LYS A 14 -19.61 -0.92 6.53
N THR A 15 -20.63 -0.88 7.36
CA THR A 15 -21.77 -1.81 7.35
C THR A 15 -23.07 -1.01 7.52
N TRP A 16 -24.19 -1.61 7.18
CA TRP A 16 -25.50 -0.92 7.38
C TRP A 16 -25.74 -0.56 8.84
N ALA A 17 -25.44 -1.50 9.76
CA ALA A 17 -25.64 -1.33 11.21
C ALA A 17 -24.71 -0.26 11.83
N ASP A 18 -23.54 0.00 11.23
CA ASP A 18 -22.57 0.97 11.74
C ASP A 18 -22.88 2.38 11.24
N ALA A 19 -23.91 3.00 11.83
CA ALA A 19 -24.30 4.36 11.50
C ALA A 19 -23.19 5.40 11.79
N LYS A 20 -22.30 5.12 12.77
CA LYS A 20 -21.18 6.02 13.13
C LYS A 20 -20.12 6.10 12.04
N SER A 21 -19.97 5.06 11.22
CA SER A 21 -19.04 5.04 10.09
C SER A 21 -19.53 5.86 8.87
N GLN A 22 -20.74 6.42 8.91
CA GLN A 22 -21.33 7.07 7.73
C GLN A 22 -20.46 8.22 7.22
N LYS A 23 -20.02 8.13 5.97
CA LYS A 23 -19.24 9.17 5.26
C LYS A 23 -20.13 10.15 4.51
N GLY A 24 -21.37 9.76 4.16
CA GLY A 24 -22.32 10.60 3.47
C GLY A 24 -23.63 9.91 3.18
N ALA A 25 -24.62 10.73 2.80
CA ALA A 25 -25.91 10.30 2.25
C ALA A 25 -26.18 11.11 0.99
N TYR A 26 -26.54 10.44 -0.10
CA TYR A 26 -26.64 11.02 -1.43
C TYR A 26 -27.98 10.64 -2.05
N THR A 27 -28.62 11.57 -2.74
CA THR A 27 -29.83 11.30 -3.53
C THR A 27 -29.52 10.65 -4.88
N SER A 28 -28.24 10.69 -5.30
CA SER A 28 -27.76 10.07 -6.54
C SER A 28 -26.85 8.89 -6.24
N LEU A 29 -27.16 7.71 -6.78
CA LEU A 29 -26.29 6.52 -6.69
C LEU A 29 -24.92 6.77 -7.32
N THR A 30 -24.85 7.52 -8.41
CA THR A 30 -23.59 7.88 -9.07
C THR A 30 -22.68 8.69 -8.13
N ASN A 31 -23.25 9.69 -7.44
CA ASN A 31 -22.50 10.48 -6.47
C ASN A 31 -22.10 9.66 -5.25
N ALA A 32 -22.96 8.77 -4.76
CA ALA A 32 -22.62 7.86 -3.68
C ALA A 32 -21.46 6.93 -4.06
N LYS A 33 -21.45 6.34 -5.25
CA LYS A 33 -20.37 5.50 -5.77
C LYS A 33 -19.04 6.26 -5.88
N LYS A 34 -19.07 7.49 -6.42
CA LYS A 34 -17.90 8.35 -6.57
C LYS A 34 -17.25 8.68 -5.23
N ASN A 35 -18.03 8.82 -4.17
CA ASN A 35 -17.58 9.20 -2.82
C ASN A 35 -17.49 8.00 -1.87
N CYS A 36 -17.53 6.76 -2.37
CA CYS A 36 -17.42 5.56 -1.57
C CYS A 36 -15.94 5.11 -1.51
N PRO A 37 -15.25 5.28 -0.38
CA PRO A 37 -13.86 4.85 -0.26
C PRO A 37 -13.74 3.32 -0.15
N LEU A 38 -12.56 2.79 -0.35
CA LEU A 38 -12.26 1.37 -0.08
C LEU A 38 -12.60 1.02 1.38
N GLY A 39 -13.07 -0.20 1.62
CA GLY A 39 -13.54 -0.64 2.93
C GLY A 39 -14.95 -0.16 3.31
N TYR A 40 -15.62 0.56 2.41
CA TYR A 40 -17.00 1.03 2.58
C TYR A 40 -17.91 0.46 1.49
N SER A 41 -19.22 0.53 1.75
CA SER A 41 -20.24 0.18 0.77
C SER A 41 -21.31 1.27 0.67
N VAL A 42 -21.95 1.36 -0.47
CA VAL A 42 -23.15 2.16 -0.67
C VAL A 42 -24.36 1.28 -0.37
N PHE A 43 -25.21 1.74 0.53
CA PHE A 43 -26.43 1.05 0.92
C PHE A 43 -27.66 1.84 0.45
N ASP A 44 -28.70 1.13 0.00
CA ASP A 44 -30.03 1.68 -0.20
C ASP A 44 -30.76 1.88 1.14
N GLU A 45 -32.01 2.33 1.09
CA GLU A 45 -32.82 2.59 2.28
C GLU A 45 -33.25 1.32 3.04
N GLN A 46 -33.22 0.16 2.37
CA GLN A 46 -33.52 -1.14 2.96
C GLN A 46 -32.25 -1.77 3.58
N GLY A 47 -31.10 -1.09 3.50
CA GLY A 47 -29.86 -1.59 4.03
C GLY A 47 -29.15 -2.62 3.15
N LYS A 48 -29.61 -2.77 1.90
CA LYS A 48 -28.93 -3.62 0.92
C LYS A 48 -27.71 -2.89 0.36
N ALA A 49 -26.56 -3.54 0.36
CA ALA A 49 -25.38 -3.03 -0.31
C ALA A 49 -25.57 -3.07 -1.82
N VAL A 50 -25.60 -1.89 -2.45
CA VAL A 50 -25.79 -1.72 -3.91
C VAL A 50 -24.48 -1.46 -4.64
N TYR A 51 -23.40 -1.15 -3.91
CA TYR A 51 -22.06 -0.98 -4.46
C TYR A 51 -20.99 -1.10 -3.38
N SER A 52 -19.87 -1.72 -3.73
CA SER A 52 -18.63 -1.71 -2.94
C SER A 52 -17.45 -1.55 -3.90
N PRO A 53 -16.53 -0.60 -3.64
CA PRO A 53 -15.34 -0.43 -4.47
C PRO A 53 -14.50 -1.70 -4.47
N LYS A 54 -14.04 -2.11 -5.65
CA LYS A 54 -13.08 -3.22 -5.78
C LYS A 54 -11.65 -2.69 -5.72
N ILE A 55 -10.80 -3.41 -5.00
CA ILE A 55 -9.37 -3.11 -4.96
C ILE A 55 -8.75 -3.54 -6.29
N ASN A 56 -8.11 -2.59 -6.96
CA ASN A 56 -7.25 -2.89 -8.10
C ASN A 56 -5.79 -2.91 -7.62
N ILE A 57 -5.23 -4.10 -7.48
CA ILE A 57 -3.86 -4.31 -6.99
C ILE A 57 -2.79 -3.67 -7.87
N ASN A 58 -3.08 -3.40 -9.15
CA ASN A 58 -2.13 -2.78 -10.07
C ASN A 58 -2.04 -1.25 -9.93
N THR A 59 -3.00 -0.63 -9.24
CA THR A 59 -3.07 0.84 -9.09
C THR A 59 -3.31 1.26 -7.64
N LEU A 60 -3.32 0.32 -6.69
CA LEU A 60 -3.55 0.60 -5.28
C LEU A 60 -2.45 1.51 -4.72
N THR A 61 -2.83 2.61 -4.10
CA THR A 61 -1.93 3.56 -3.43
C THR A 61 -2.09 3.51 -1.92
N ALA A 62 -1.07 3.97 -1.18
CA ALA A 62 -1.16 4.07 0.28
C ALA A 62 -2.31 4.98 0.75
N LYS A 63 -2.57 6.08 0.03
CA LYS A 63 -3.68 6.99 0.34
C LYS A 63 -5.05 6.30 0.30
N GLN A 64 -5.23 5.33 -0.58
CA GLN A 64 -6.48 4.58 -0.69
C GLN A 64 -6.71 3.62 0.50
N LEU A 65 -5.66 3.30 1.27
CA LEU A 65 -5.77 2.51 2.50
C LEU A 65 -6.25 3.32 3.71
N ASN A 66 -6.35 4.65 3.59
CA ASN A 66 -6.75 5.51 4.69
C ASN A 66 -8.20 5.22 5.13
N GLY A 67 -8.38 5.14 6.45
CA GLY A 67 -9.69 4.80 7.05
C GLY A 67 -9.96 3.29 7.18
N MET A 68 -9.08 2.44 6.66
CA MET A 68 -9.08 1.00 6.90
C MET A 68 -8.42 0.67 8.24
N THR A 69 -8.85 -0.41 8.88
CA THR A 69 -8.14 -1.03 10.00
C THR A 69 -6.83 -1.68 9.51
N GLU A 70 -5.91 -2.01 10.41
CA GLU A 70 -4.67 -2.72 10.06
C GLU A 70 -4.95 -4.05 9.35
N GLU A 71 -5.93 -4.81 9.85
CA GLU A 71 -6.35 -6.07 9.23
C GLU A 71 -6.92 -5.86 7.81
N GLU A 72 -7.76 -4.83 7.62
CA GLU A 72 -8.30 -4.48 6.30
C GLU A 72 -7.18 -4.07 5.33
N LYS A 73 -6.17 -3.33 5.80
CA LYS A 73 -5.00 -2.94 5.01
C LYS A 73 -4.16 -4.14 4.60
N ILE A 74 -3.89 -5.07 5.54
CA ILE A 74 -3.19 -6.32 5.24
C ILE A 74 -3.95 -7.09 4.16
N LYS A 75 -5.27 -7.30 4.32
CA LYS A 75 -6.11 -7.98 3.32
C LYS A 75 -6.09 -7.29 1.96
N ALA A 76 -6.01 -5.96 1.94
CA ALA A 76 -5.97 -5.17 0.71
C ALA A 76 -4.65 -5.35 -0.06
N VAL A 77 -3.51 -5.42 0.64
CA VAL A 77 -2.19 -5.49 0.00
C VAL A 77 -1.66 -6.92 -0.15
N ALA A 78 -2.13 -7.89 0.64
CA ALA A 78 -1.67 -9.28 0.60
C ALA A 78 -1.66 -9.89 -0.83
N PRO A 79 -2.67 -9.69 -1.68
CA PRO A 79 -2.65 -10.20 -3.04
C PRO A 79 -1.47 -9.68 -3.87
N ILE A 80 -0.95 -8.47 -3.62
CA ILE A 80 0.23 -7.91 -4.30
C ILE A 80 1.47 -8.72 -3.92
N TYR A 81 1.67 -8.97 -2.62
CA TYR A 81 2.81 -9.75 -2.12
C TYR A 81 2.74 -11.21 -2.55
N GLN A 82 1.55 -11.81 -2.55
CA GLN A 82 1.33 -13.19 -3.02
C GLN A 82 1.63 -13.31 -4.53
N GLN A 83 1.23 -12.33 -5.33
CA GLN A 83 1.57 -12.31 -6.75
C GLN A 83 3.08 -12.12 -6.95
N CYS A 84 3.69 -11.19 -6.20
CA CYS A 84 5.14 -10.99 -6.23
C CYS A 84 5.90 -12.28 -5.85
N GLN A 85 5.44 -13.04 -4.86
CA GLN A 85 6.04 -14.35 -4.52
C GLN A 85 5.95 -15.34 -5.69
N LYS A 86 4.81 -15.43 -6.36
CA LYS A 86 4.64 -16.32 -7.54
C LYS A 86 5.60 -15.93 -8.67
N ASP A 87 5.76 -14.63 -8.91
CA ASP A 87 6.55 -14.11 -10.03
C ASP A 87 8.06 -14.13 -9.75
N THR A 88 8.48 -14.02 -8.49
CA THR A 88 9.88 -13.77 -8.13
C THR A 88 10.48 -14.77 -7.14
N GLY A 89 9.66 -15.55 -6.45
CA GLY A 89 10.09 -16.45 -5.38
C GLY A 89 10.29 -15.75 -4.01
N MET A 90 10.13 -14.43 -3.92
CA MET A 90 10.26 -13.72 -2.64
C MET A 90 9.06 -13.98 -1.73
N LEU A 91 9.30 -14.45 -0.50
CA LEU A 91 8.23 -14.78 0.45
C LEU A 91 7.29 -13.60 0.70
N ALA A 92 5.99 -13.83 0.45
CA ALA A 92 4.93 -12.85 0.69
C ALA A 92 4.83 -12.46 2.17
N SER A 93 4.95 -13.43 3.09
CA SER A 93 4.89 -13.20 4.54
C SER A 93 5.99 -12.25 5.03
N ALA A 94 7.23 -12.44 4.55
CA ALA A 94 8.34 -11.56 4.89
C ALA A 94 8.11 -10.13 4.36
N GLY A 95 7.61 -10.01 3.13
CA GLY A 95 7.27 -8.70 2.56
C GLY A 95 6.15 -8.00 3.30
N LEU A 96 5.09 -8.72 3.67
CA LEU A 96 3.98 -8.20 4.47
C LEU A 96 4.42 -7.76 5.87
N ALA A 97 5.29 -8.54 6.54
CA ALA A 97 5.84 -8.15 7.84
C ALA A 97 6.60 -6.83 7.74
N GLN A 98 7.43 -6.67 6.71
CA GLN A 98 8.12 -5.40 6.46
C GLN A 98 7.17 -4.25 6.13
N PHE A 99 6.12 -4.49 5.34
CA PHE A 99 5.07 -3.48 5.11
C PHE A 99 4.47 -2.99 6.44
N CYS A 100 4.14 -3.90 7.35
CA CYS A 100 3.60 -3.53 8.66
C CYS A 100 4.59 -2.67 9.45
N LEU A 101 5.86 -3.09 9.53
CA LEU A 101 6.90 -2.45 10.35
C LEU A 101 7.41 -1.15 9.73
N GLU A 102 7.87 -1.19 8.47
CA GLU A 102 8.57 -0.08 7.82
C GLU A 102 7.61 1.05 7.38
N SER A 103 6.40 0.69 6.97
CA SER A 103 5.42 1.68 6.50
C SER A 103 4.34 2.00 7.52
N GLY A 104 4.33 1.36 8.69
CA GLY A 104 3.23 1.48 9.65
C GLY A 104 1.89 1.17 9.00
N TYR A 105 1.79 0.05 8.33
CA TYR A 105 0.60 -0.33 7.53
C TYR A 105 0.24 0.71 6.46
N GLY A 106 1.25 1.31 5.83
CA GLY A 106 1.07 2.32 4.79
C GLY A 106 0.71 3.72 5.29
N THR A 107 0.89 4.02 6.59
CA THR A 107 0.52 5.32 7.18
C THR A 107 1.67 6.30 7.31
N THR A 108 2.92 5.83 7.21
CA THR A 108 4.07 6.74 7.29
C THR A 108 4.02 7.80 6.18
N ASP A 109 4.64 8.94 6.44
CA ASP A 109 4.76 10.03 5.47
C ASP A 109 5.32 9.56 4.13
N LEU A 110 6.36 8.71 4.15
CA LEU A 110 6.97 8.15 2.96
C LEU A 110 6.00 7.24 2.18
N ALA A 111 5.24 6.40 2.87
CA ALA A 111 4.22 5.57 2.26
C ALA A 111 3.12 6.44 1.60
N GLN A 112 2.62 7.44 2.31
CA GLN A 112 1.52 8.28 1.86
C GLN A 112 1.86 9.20 0.68
N ASN A 113 3.10 9.70 0.61
CA ASN A 113 3.50 10.68 -0.41
C ASN A 113 4.33 10.09 -1.54
N ALA A 114 4.89 8.87 -1.35
CA ALA A 114 5.74 8.23 -2.35
C ALA A 114 5.32 6.80 -2.71
N ASN A 115 4.28 6.22 -2.10
CA ASN A 115 3.96 4.78 -2.20
C ASN A 115 5.18 3.87 -1.92
N ASN A 116 6.14 4.34 -1.14
CA ASN A 116 7.35 3.62 -0.81
C ASN A 116 7.16 2.90 0.53
N MET A 117 6.83 1.61 0.43
CA MET A 117 6.46 0.77 1.58
C MET A 117 7.66 0.22 2.34
N HIS A 118 8.86 0.34 1.79
CA HIS A 118 10.05 -0.38 2.28
C HIS A 118 11.26 0.53 2.49
N GLY A 119 11.08 1.86 2.53
CA GLY A 119 12.17 2.79 2.76
C GLY A 119 13.25 2.81 1.69
N MET A 120 12.95 2.41 0.46
CA MET A 120 13.91 2.33 -0.64
C MET A 120 14.48 3.72 -0.97
N LYS A 121 15.77 3.93 -0.71
CA LYS A 121 16.49 5.18 -1.05
C LYS A 121 16.90 5.19 -2.53
N CYS A 122 17.01 6.38 -3.12
CA CYS A 122 17.54 6.54 -4.47
C CYS A 122 19.02 6.15 -4.57
N SER A 123 19.78 6.37 -3.50
CA SER A 123 21.21 6.09 -3.37
C SER A 123 21.55 4.67 -2.92
N LEU A 124 20.62 3.70 -3.03
CA LEU A 124 20.94 2.31 -2.71
C LEU A 124 22.09 1.81 -3.58
N SER A 125 22.94 0.98 -2.98
CA SER A 125 24.11 0.38 -3.62
C SER A 125 23.72 -0.26 -4.96
N GLY A 126 24.40 0.18 -6.02
CA GLY A 126 24.12 -0.28 -7.37
C GLY A 126 22.88 0.31 -8.01
N ASN A 127 22.31 1.38 -7.52
CA ASN A 127 21.14 2.20 -7.95
C ASN A 127 20.23 1.63 -9.07
N SER A 128 20.70 0.67 -9.83
CA SER A 128 20.00 -0.09 -10.84
C SER A 128 20.30 -1.57 -10.66
N TRP A 129 19.28 -2.38 -10.67
CA TRP A 129 19.32 -3.83 -10.72
C TRP A 129 18.28 -4.30 -11.74
N ALA A 130 18.47 -5.48 -12.28
CA ALA A 130 17.52 -6.02 -13.24
C ALA A 130 16.11 -6.06 -12.66
N ASN A 131 15.11 -5.75 -13.49
CA ASN A 131 13.68 -5.75 -13.13
C ASN A 131 13.25 -4.72 -12.08
N SER A 132 14.05 -3.66 -11.84
CA SER A 132 13.59 -2.52 -11.03
C SER A 132 12.33 -1.90 -11.65
N THR A 133 11.32 -1.67 -10.83
CA THR A 133 10.06 -1.01 -11.23
C THR A 133 10.07 0.50 -10.95
N TRP A 134 11.16 1.02 -10.39
CA TRP A 134 11.36 2.45 -10.23
C TRP A 134 11.80 3.09 -11.56
N ASP A 135 11.27 4.26 -11.88
CA ASP A 135 11.53 4.99 -13.12
C ASP A 135 12.92 5.64 -13.22
N GLY A 136 13.75 5.46 -12.18
CA GLY A 136 15.12 6.00 -12.09
C GLY A 136 15.20 7.49 -11.74
N LYS A 137 14.09 8.21 -11.60
CA LYS A 137 14.08 9.67 -11.40
C LYS A 137 13.09 10.19 -10.37
N SER A 138 11.91 9.60 -10.26
CA SER A 138 10.87 10.07 -9.34
C SER A 138 11.30 9.86 -7.89
N LYS A 139 11.35 10.95 -7.12
CA LYS A 139 11.85 10.93 -5.76
C LYS A 139 10.98 11.70 -4.79
N TYR A 140 11.12 11.36 -3.51
CA TYR A 140 10.56 12.06 -2.38
C TYR A 140 11.69 12.36 -1.39
N THR A 141 12.00 13.65 -1.22
CA THR A 141 13.06 14.10 -0.33
C THR A 141 12.50 14.33 1.06
N LYS A 142 13.12 13.72 2.08
CA LYS A 142 12.73 13.94 3.47
C LYS A 142 13.91 13.90 4.42
N LYS A 143 13.75 14.56 5.58
CA LYS A 143 14.66 14.42 6.72
C LYS A 143 14.40 13.05 7.36
N THR A 144 15.44 12.25 7.55
CA THR A 144 15.38 10.94 8.20
C THR A 144 16.41 10.87 9.31
N GLN A 145 16.10 10.10 10.35
CA GLN A 145 17.02 9.81 11.44
C GLN A 145 17.81 8.56 11.06
N GLU A 146 19.11 8.63 11.21
CA GLU A 146 20.04 7.53 11.06
C GLU A 146 20.77 7.31 12.39
N GLN A 147 21.48 6.19 12.52
CA GLN A 147 22.38 5.93 13.64
C GLN A 147 23.80 5.73 13.13
N ASP A 148 24.78 6.26 13.85
CA ASP A 148 26.19 5.97 13.61
C ASP A 148 26.57 4.58 14.14
N ILE A 149 27.83 4.18 13.95
CA ILE A 149 28.33 2.88 14.40
C ILE A 149 28.27 2.70 15.93
N ASN A 150 28.18 3.80 16.68
CA ASN A 150 28.07 3.81 18.14
C ASN A 150 26.61 3.87 18.62
N GLY A 151 25.64 3.89 17.70
CA GLY A 151 24.21 4.00 18.00
C GLY A 151 23.71 5.42 18.24
N ASN A 152 24.53 6.45 18.04
CA ASN A 152 24.11 7.85 18.21
C ASN A 152 23.21 8.26 17.05
N ALA A 153 22.04 8.82 17.38
CA ALA A 153 21.08 9.30 16.39
C ALA A 153 21.55 10.62 15.76
N TYR A 154 21.49 10.72 14.44
CA TYR A 154 21.70 11.93 13.70
C TYR A 154 20.68 12.07 12.56
N TYR A 155 20.52 13.27 12.03
CA TYR A 155 19.56 13.52 10.96
C TYR A 155 20.26 13.86 9.66
N ILE A 156 19.78 13.23 8.56
CA ILE A 156 20.19 13.58 7.20
C ILE A 156 18.96 13.90 6.36
N THR A 157 19.16 14.61 5.26
CA THR A 157 18.18 14.72 4.20
C THR A 157 18.50 13.68 3.15
N ALA A 158 17.55 12.81 2.84
CA ALA A 158 17.73 11.73 1.88
C ALA A 158 16.62 11.73 0.83
N ASP A 159 16.99 11.31 -0.38
CA ASP A 159 16.06 11.06 -1.48
C ASP A 159 15.62 9.61 -1.46
N PHE A 160 14.32 9.39 -1.39
CA PHE A 160 13.68 8.09 -1.46
C PHE A 160 13.00 7.91 -2.80
N ARG A 161 12.97 6.68 -3.30
CA ARG A 161 12.26 6.31 -4.52
C ARG A 161 10.77 6.59 -4.36
N LYS A 162 10.16 7.18 -5.38
CA LYS A 162 8.72 7.42 -5.43
C LYS A 162 8.11 6.56 -6.52
N TYR A 163 7.03 5.85 -6.15
CA TYR A 163 6.34 4.90 -7.01
C TYR A 163 4.93 5.38 -7.35
N LEU A 164 4.38 4.91 -8.47
CA LEU A 164 3.01 5.20 -8.87
C LEU A 164 1.99 4.49 -7.98
N CYS A 165 2.32 3.27 -7.53
CA CYS A 165 1.45 2.45 -6.70
C CYS A 165 2.25 1.57 -5.73
N ILE A 166 1.55 0.90 -4.81
CA ILE A 166 2.15 -0.04 -3.84
C ILE A 166 2.84 -1.21 -4.56
N LYS A 167 2.23 -1.73 -5.64
CA LYS A 167 2.79 -2.84 -6.41
C LYS A 167 4.21 -2.54 -6.88
N ASP A 168 4.45 -1.36 -7.42
CA ASP A 168 5.77 -0.98 -7.91
C ASP A 168 6.81 -1.01 -6.79
N SER A 169 6.47 -0.49 -5.59
CA SER A 169 7.35 -0.54 -4.42
C SER A 169 7.66 -1.98 -3.99
N VAL A 170 6.67 -2.87 -4.01
CA VAL A 170 6.82 -4.28 -3.63
C VAL A 170 7.74 -5.01 -4.61
N TYR A 171 7.55 -4.81 -5.90
CA TYR A 171 8.36 -5.47 -6.93
C TYR A 171 9.78 -4.90 -7.01
N ASP A 172 9.97 -3.59 -6.81
CA ASP A 172 11.31 -3.00 -6.76
C ASP A 172 12.13 -3.54 -5.58
N ARG A 173 11.47 -3.68 -4.41
CA ARG A 173 12.10 -4.34 -3.26
C ARG A 173 12.49 -5.78 -3.58
N ALA A 174 11.61 -6.55 -4.20
CA ALA A 174 11.91 -7.93 -4.59
C ALA A 174 13.09 -7.98 -5.58
N ALA A 175 13.07 -7.13 -6.59
CA ALA A 175 14.15 -7.00 -7.57
C ALA A 175 15.49 -6.64 -6.91
N TYR A 176 15.47 -5.73 -5.92
CA TYR A 176 16.65 -5.39 -5.13
C TYR A 176 17.23 -6.60 -4.40
N PHE A 177 16.43 -7.33 -3.66
CA PHE A 177 16.91 -8.51 -2.92
C PHE A 177 17.46 -9.59 -3.85
N ILE A 178 16.89 -9.76 -5.03
CA ILE A 178 17.31 -10.78 -5.98
C ILE A 178 18.54 -10.35 -6.78
N GLY A 179 18.64 -9.08 -7.14
CA GLY A 179 19.61 -8.58 -8.11
C GLY A 179 20.68 -7.65 -7.58
N ALA A 180 20.59 -7.18 -6.33
CA ALA A 180 21.59 -6.27 -5.78
C ALA A 180 22.94 -6.97 -5.62
N MET A 181 24.00 -6.26 -6.05
CA MET A 181 25.37 -6.76 -6.03
C MET A 181 26.16 -6.21 -4.84
N ASN A 182 27.10 -6.99 -4.36
CA ASN A 182 28.18 -6.56 -3.48
C ASN A 182 29.51 -6.96 -4.15
N GLY A 183 30.15 -5.99 -4.82
CA GLY A 183 31.23 -6.29 -5.74
C GLY A 183 30.74 -7.17 -6.92
N SER A 184 31.38 -8.32 -7.14
CA SER A 184 31.05 -9.28 -8.20
C SER A 184 30.01 -10.36 -7.78
N SER A 185 29.55 -10.35 -6.53
CA SER A 185 28.65 -11.37 -5.98
C SER A 185 27.27 -10.78 -5.66
N LEU A 186 26.24 -11.62 -5.69
CA LEU A 186 24.93 -11.23 -5.19
C LEU A 186 25.00 -10.89 -3.70
N ARG A 187 24.37 -9.81 -3.31
CA ARG A 187 24.31 -9.36 -1.91
C ARG A 187 23.51 -10.34 -1.05
N TYR A 188 22.47 -10.95 -1.60
CA TYR A 188 21.56 -11.86 -0.91
C TYR A 188 21.40 -13.17 -1.70
N PRO A 189 22.45 -14.01 -1.77
CA PRO A 189 22.38 -15.23 -2.56
C PRO A 189 21.35 -16.19 -1.98
N GLY A 190 20.52 -16.78 -2.86
CA GLY A 190 19.52 -17.78 -2.49
C GLY A 190 18.23 -17.25 -1.87
N ILE A 191 18.08 -15.94 -1.69
CA ILE A 191 16.89 -15.36 -1.02
C ILE A 191 15.55 -15.76 -1.67
N ALA A 192 15.51 -15.86 -3.00
CA ALA A 192 14.31 -16.27 -3.74
C ALA A 192 14.04 -17.79 -3.71
N LYS A 193 14.91 -18.57 -3.06
CA LYS A 193 14.75 -20.04 -2.89
C LYS A 193 14.23 -20.40 -1.49
N ILE A 194 14.07 -19.43 -0.62
CA ILE A 194 13.52 -19.63 0.71
C ILE A 194 12.02 -19.85 0.58
N THR A 195 11.53 -21.02 1.01
CA THR A 195 10.12 -21.41 0.94
C THR A 195 9.41 -21.30 2.28
N ASP A 196 10.16 -21.09 3.36
CA ASP A 196 9.67 -21.01 4.74
C ASP A 196 10.39 -19.89 5.48
N ALA A 197 9.63 -19.02 6.14
CA ALA A 197 10.17 -17.89 6.91
C ALA A 197 10.91 -18.32 8.21
N VAL A 198 10.80 -19.58 8.60
CA VAL A 198 11.39 -20.14 9.84
C VAL A 198 12.71 -20.88 9.58
N LYS A 199 13.12 -21.04 8.34
CA LYS A 199 14.38 -21.72 7.95
C LYS A 199 15.50 -20.75 7.71
#